data_3e6c6abf44c5e718e7b54609551d3b43
#
_entry.id   3e6c6abf44c5e718e7b54609551d3b43
#
_cell.length_a   1.000
_cell.length_b   1.000
_cell.length_c   1.000
_cell.angle_alpha   90.00
_cell.angle_beta   90.00
_cell.angle_gamma   90.00
#
_symmetry.space_group_name_H-M   'P 1'
#
loop_
_entity.id
_entity.type
_entity.pdbx_description
1 polymer ?
#
loop_
_entity_poly.entity_id
_entity_poly.type
_entity_poly.pdbx_seq_one_letter_code
_entity_poly.pdbx_strand_id
1 'polypeptide(L)'
;MANLNKDITESTVRLTKEINRIIENYVANRKYKRNNEKYTKGKFCDDVGVSRTVTSMITHEQIKSSITLDTAIRLLHGCGMTLKIVPELMPKEFYQHKDIIMPKEYEDGGE
;
A
#
# COMPACT_ATOMS: atom_id res chain seq x y z
N MET A 1 24.05 -3.87 12.81
CA MET A 1 22.67 -3.80 13.31
C MET A 1 21.69 -3.62 12.16
N ALA A 2 20.63 -4.32 12.18
CA ALA A 2 19.63 -4.20 11.13
C ALA A 2 18.92 -2.85 11.19
N ASN A 3 18.55 -2.34 10.01
CA ASN A 3 17.91 -1.04 9.92
C ASN A 3 16.40 -1.19 9.86
N LEU A 4 15.74 -1.02 11.01
CA LEU A 4 14.29 -1.14 11.09
C LEU A 4 13.58 -0.10 10.24
N ASN A 5 14.13 1.11 10.17
CA ASN A 5 13.51 2.16 9.36
C ASN A 5 13.50 1.77 7.88
N LYS A 6 14.58 1.15 7.42
CA LYS A 6 14.63 0.71 6.04
C LYS A 6 13.60 -0.39 5.78
N ASP A 7 13.49 -1.34 6.71
CA ASP A 7 12.51 -2.42 6.59
C ASP A 7 11.09 -1.87 6.50
N ILE A 8 10.77 -0.91 7.37
CA ILE A 8 9.44 -0.31 7.39
C ILE A 8 9.18 0.44 6.09
N THR A 9 10.17 1.22 5.63
CA THR A 9 10.01 1.99 4.40
C THR A 9 9.77 1.08 3.20
N GLU A 10 10.54 0.01 3.10
CA GLU A 10 10.37 -0.92 1.98
C GLU A 10 9.00 -1.58 2.00
N SER A 11 8.52 -1.94 3.20
CA SER A 11 7.22 -2.56 3.33
C SER A 11 6.09 -1.61 2.94
N THR A 12 6.17 -0.35 3.38
CA THR A 12 5.12 0.62 3.08
C THR A 12 5.13 1.03 1.61
N VAL A 13 6.31 1.12 1.00
CA VAL A 13 6.40 1.42 -0.43
C VAL A 13 5.80 0.27 -1.24
N ARG A 14 6.08 -0.97 -0.83
CA ARG A 14 5.51 -2.14 -1.51
C ARG A 14 3.98 -2.12 -1.43
N LEU A 15 3.44 -1.79 -0.26
CA LEU A 15 2.00 -1.69 -0.10
C LEU A 15 1.42 -0.60 -1.00
N THR A 16 2.09 0.55 -1.08
CA THR A 16 1.64 1.64 -1.92
C THR A 16 1.61 1.23 -3.39
N LYS A 17 2.64 0.49 -3.83
CA LYS A 17 2.69 -0.01 -5.20
C LYS A 17 1.54 -0.98 -5.48
N GLU A 18 1.21 -1.80 -4.50
CA GLU A 18 0.11 -2.75 -4.65
C GLU A 18 -1.23 -2.00 -4.78
N ILE A 19 -1.42 -0.96 -3.99
CA ILE A 19 -2.63 -0.14 -4.08
C ILE A 19 -2.70 0.54 -5.45
N ASN A 20 -1.56 1.02 -5.96
CA ASN A 20 -1.54 1.62 -7.28
C ASN A 20 -1.95 0.63 -8.36
N ARG A 21 -1.51 -0.63 -8.24
CA ARG A 21 -1.91 -1.66 -9.19
C ARG A 21 -3.41 -1.90 -9.14
N ILE A 22 -3.98 -1.88 -7.95
CA ILE A 22 -5.43 -2.06 -7.79
C ILE A 22 -6.17 -0.90 -8.46
N ILE A 23 -5.66 0.32 -8.28
CA ILE A 23 -6.27 1.49 -8.91
C ILE A 23 -6.19 1.39 -10.44
N GLU A 24 -5.05 0.96 -10.96
CA GLU A 24 -4.90 0.78 -12.40
C GLU A 24 -5.94 -0.18 -12.95
N ASN A 25 -6.12 -1.30 -12.26
CA ASN A 25 -7.14 -2.28 -12.69
C ASN A 25 -8.54 -1.71 -12.60
N TYR A 26 -8.80 -0.91 -11.56
CA TYR A 26 -10.11 -0.32 -11.37
C TYR A 26 -10.46 0.67 -12.48
N VAL A 27 -9.52 1.52 -12.88
CA VAL A 27 -9.81 2.56 -13.87
C VAL A 27 -9.72 2.03 -15.30
N ALA A 28 -9.08 0.88 -15.51
CA ALA A 28 -8.93 0.33 -16.85
C ALA A 28 -10.29 0.09 -17.47
N ASN A 29 -10.46 0.54 -18.71
CA ASN A 29 -11.68 0.33 -19.47
C ASN A 29 -12.92 1.01 -18.90
N ARG A 30 -12.77 1.91 -17.92
CA ARG A 30 -13.91 2.67 -17.42
C ARG A 30 -14.05 3.97 -18.19
N LYS A 31 -15.29 4.43 -18.34
CA LYS A 31 -15.61 5.67 -19.01
C LYS A 31 -16.72 6.37 -18.26
N TYR A 32 -16.76 7.69 -18.37
CA TYR A 32 -17.84 8.43 -17.78
C TYR A 32 -19.11 8.17 -18.57
N LYS A 33 -20.22 7.94 -17.86
CA LYS A 33 -21.50 7.65 -18.52
C LYS A 33 -21.96 8.81 -19.39
N ARG A 34 -21.67 10.03 -18.93
CA ARG A 34 -22.19 11.22 -19.59
C ARG A 34 -21.64 11.41 -21.00
N ASN A 35 -20.33 11.33 -21.15
CA ASN A 35 -19.70 11.67 -22.42
C ASN A 35 -18.79 10.56 -22.96
N ASN A 36 -18.84 9.40 -22.34
CA ASN A 36 -18.03 8.27 -22.79
C ASN A 36 -16.53 8.54 -22.77
N GLU A 37 -16.12 9.52 -21.98
CA GLU A 37 -14.70 9.87 -21.86
C GLU A 37 -13.99 8.89 -20.95
N LYS A 38 -12.78 8.49 -21.36
CA LYS A 38 -12.01 7.49 -20.60
C LYS A 38 -11.68 7.99 -19.20
N TYR A 39 -11.87 7.11 -18.23
CA TYR A 39 -11.51 7.40 -16.85
C TYR A 39 -10.00 7.21 -16.68
N THR A 40 -9.35 8.06 -15.90
CA THR A 40 -7.91 8.01 -15.70
C THR A 40 -7.60 7.98 -14.20
N LYS A 41 -6.36 7.61 -13.86
CA LYS A 41 -5.94 7.62 -12.47
C LYS A 41 -6.00 9.04 -11.87
N GLY A 42 -5.67 10.04 -12.68
CA GLY A 42 -5.75 11.42 -12.22
C GLY A 42 -7.16 11.82 -11.84
N LYS A 43 -8.12 11.50 -12.68
CA LYS A 43 -9.52 11.79 -12.39
C LYS A 43 -10.02 10.99 -11.20
N PHE A 44 -9.57 9.74 -11.07
CA PHE A 44 -9.90 8.93 -9.92
C PHE A 44 -9.42 9.58 -8.63
N CYS A 45 -8.17 10.05 -8.61
CA CYS A 45 -7.63 10.70 -7.43
C CYS A 45 -8.38 11.98 -7.08
N ASP A 46 -8.78 12.75 -8.09
CA ASP A 46 -9.58 13.94 -7.85
C ASP A 46 -10.93 13.60 -7.22
N ASP A 47 -11.57 12.55 -7.75
CA ASP A 47 -12.88 12.12 -7.23
C ASP A 47 -12.78 11.64 -5.79
N VAL A 48 -11.70 10.96 -5.45
CA VAL A 48 -11.51 10.42 -4.11
C VAL A 48 -11.06 11.51 -3.14
N GLY A 49 -10.41 12.56 -3.65
CA GLY A 49 -10.03 13.69 -2.80
C GLY A 49 -8.74 13.51 -2.06
N VAL A 50 -7.74 12.89 -2.69
CA VAL A 50 -6.42 12.76 -2.07
C VAL A 50 -5.56 13.98 -2.43
N SER A 51 -4.45 14.16 -1.72
CA SER A 51 -3.58 15.31 -1.91
C SER A 51 -2.91 15.28 -3.28
N ARG A 52 -2.40 16.44 -3.69
CA ARG A 52 -1.68 16.54 -4.96
C ARG A 52 -0.43 15.68 -4.97
N THR A 53 0.23 15.58 -3.84
CA THR A 53 1.43 14.76 -3.74
C THR A 53 1.10 13.30 -4.02
N VAL A 54 0.00 12.80 -3.44
CA VAL A 54 -0.42 11.43 -3.67
C VAL A 54 -0.86 11.25 -5.12
N THR A 55 -1.62 12.20 -5.65
CA THR A 55 -2.07 12.14 -7.04
C THR A 55 -0.89 12.06 -8.01
N SER A 56 0.11 12.90 -7.78
CA SER A 56 1.30 12.92 -8.64
C SER A 56 2.05 11.59 -8.57
N MET A 57 2.22 11.08 -7.36
CA MET A 57 2.93 9.81 -7.16
C MET A 57 2.23 8.67 -7.89
N ILE A 58 0.92 8.59 -7.80
CA ILE A 58 0.15 7.53 -8.43
C ILE A 58 0.10 7.70 -9.95
N THR A 59 -0.12 8.93 -10.41
CA THR A 59 -0.27 9.21 -11.83
C THR A 59 1.03 8.97 -12.60
N HIS A 60 2.15 9.37 -12.01
CA HIS A 60 3.45 9.22 -12.66
C HIS A 60 4.17 7.93 -12.27
N GLU A 61 3.56 7.12 -11.44
CA GLU A 61 4.11 5.83 -11.03
C GLU A 61 5.49 5.94 -10.40
N GLN A 62 5.74 7.06 -9.72
CA GLN A 62 7.01 7.25 -9.02
C GLN A 62 6.77 7.06 -7.54
N ILE A 63 6.60 5.80 -7.14
CA ILE A 63 6.26 5.48 -5.77
C ILE A 63 7.54 5.23 -4.99
N LYS A 64 8.01 6.29 -4.33
CA LYS A 64 9.24 6.25 -3.55
C LYS A 64 9.00 6.41 -2.07
N SER A 65 7.79 6.71 -1.67
CA SER A 65 7.46 6.90 -0.27
C SER A 65 6.11 6.28 0.03
N SER A 66 5.82 6.17 1.32
CA SER A 66 4.56 5.58 1.74
C SER A 66 3.47 6.63 1.78
N ILE A 67 2.24 6.15 1.77
CA ILE A 67 1.07 6.99 2.01
C ILE A 67 0.56 6.66 3.41
N THR A 68 -0.26 7.53 3.97
CA THR A 68 -0.83 7.27 5.28
C THR A 68 -1.90 6.19 5.17
N LEU A 69 -2.19 5.58 6.31
CA LEU A 69 -3.24 4.57 6.36
C LEU A 69 -4.58 5.16 5.94
N ASP A 70 -4.86 6.38 6.37
CA ASP A 70 -6.09 7.06 5.98
C ASP A 70 -6.20 7.20 4.47
N THR A 71 -5.11 7.62 3.83
CA THR A 71 -5.09 7.76 2.38
C THR A 71 -5.27 6.41 1.69
N ALA A 72 -4.62 5.38 2.21
CA ALA A 72 -4.73 4.04 1.63
C ALA A 72 -6.19 3.56 1.66
N ILE A 73 -6.85 3.74 2.79
CA ILE A 73 -8.24 3.33 2.93
C ILE A 73 -9.13 4.13 2.00
N ARG A 74 -8.88 5.44 1.89
CA ARG A 74 -9.66 6.30 1.01
C ARG A 74 -9.55 5.84 -0.45
N LEU A 75 -8.33 5.55 -0.89
CA LEU A 75 -8.12 5.08 -2.25
C LEU A 75 -8.81 3.74 -2.51
N LEU A 76 -8.72 2.82 -1.55
CA LEU A 76 -9.36 1.52 -1.71
C LEU A 76 -10.88 1.63 -1.71
N HIS A 77 -11.44 2.49 -0.85
CA HIS A 77 -12.88 2.73 -0.84
C HIS A 77 -13.34 3.27 -2.20
N GLY A 78 -12.53 4.10 -2.83
CA GLY A 78 -12.86 4.59 -4.16
C GLY A 78 -12.95 3.48 -5.20
N CYS A 79 -12.24 2.38 -4.97
CA CYS A 79 -12.30 1.21 -5.83
C CYS A 79 -13.34 0.19 -5.38
N GLY A 80 -14.14 0.54 -4.38
CA GLY A 80 -15.15 -0.38 -3.86
C GLY A 80 -14.57 -1.46 -2.97
N MET A 81 -13.39 -1.22 -2.42
CA MET A 81 -12.71 -2.19 -1.56
C MET A 81 -12.47 -1.63 -0.19
N THR A 82 -12.16 -2.48 0.75
CA THR A 82 -11.77 -2.05 2.09
C THR A 82 -10.46 -2.72 2.47
N LEU A 83 -9.78 -2.12 3.43
CA LEU A 83 -8.51 -2.64 3.89
C LEU A 83 -8.74 -3.51 5.11
N LYS A 84 -8.23 -4.73 5.05
CA LYS A 84 -8.24 -5.63 6.18
C LYS A 84 -6.80 -5.86 6.58
N ILE A 85 -6.49 -5.63 7.84
CA ILE A 85 -5.14 -5.81 8.34
C ILE A 85 -5.04 -7.18 9.00
N VAL A 86 -4.17 -8.01 8.45
CA VAL A 86 -3.94 -9.35 8.98
C VAL A 86 -2.47 -9.45 9.34
N PRO A 87 -2.13 -9.20 10.61
CA PRO A 87 -0.73 -9.29 11.02
C PRO A 87 -0.22 -10.71 10.90
N GLU A 88 1.05 -10.83 10.58
CA GLU A 88 1.70 -12.13 10.55
C GLU A 88 3.10 -12.00 11.13
N LEU A 89 3.61 -13.10 11.62
CA LEU A 89 4.93 -13.08 12.24
C LEU A 89 6.00 -12.85 11.19
N MET A 90 7.02 -12.09 11.57
CA MET A 90 8.20 -11.96 10.72
C MET A 90 8.94 -13.29 10.67
N PRO A 91 9.65 -13.56 9.56
CA PRO A 91 10.47 -14.76 9.49
C PRO A 91 11.49 -14.79 10.62
N LYS A 92 11.93 -15.99 11.01
CA LYS A 92 12.92 -16.11 12.08
C LYS A 92 14.17 -15.29 11.79
N GLU A 93 14.54 -15.19 10.52
CA GLU A 93 15.72 -14.44 10.12
C GLU A 93 15.66 -12.98 10.54
N PHE A 94 14.45 -12.44 10.64
CA PHE A 94 14.25 -11.06 11.06
C PHE A 94 14.83 -10.82 12.46
N TYR A 95 14.69 -11.82 13.35
CA TYR A 95 15.07 -11.67 14.74
C TYR A 95 16.54 -11.94 15.00
N GLN A 96 17.24 -12.51 14.04
CA GLN A 96 18.66 -12.83 14.23
C GLN A 96 19.53 -11.61 14.41
N HIS A 97 19.14 -10.48 13.84
CA HIS A 97 19.95 -9.29 13.83
C HIS A 97 19.28 -8.10 14.50
N LYS A 98 18.26 -8.34 15.30
CA LYS A 98 17.50 -7.27 15.95
C LYS A 98 17.48 -7.50 17.45
N ASP A 99 17.46 -6.41 18.19
CA ASP A 99 17.32 -6.48 19.64
C ASP A 99 15.85 -6.54 20.00
N ILE A 100 15.16 -7.49 19.42
CA ILE A 100 13.73 -7.69 19.62
C ILE A 100 13.53 -9.12 20.10
N ILE A 101 12.72 -9.27 21.14
CA ILE A 101 12.43 -10.61 21.66
C ILE A 101 11.66 -11.39 20.63
N MET A 102 12.17 -12.60 20.33
CA MET A 102 11.51 -13.46 19.36
C MET A 102 10.14 -13.89 19.88
N PRO A 103 9.13 -13.91 19.01
CA PRO A 103 7.80 -14.38 19.42
C PRO A 103 7.85 -15.80 19.96
N LYS A 104 6.95 -16.08 20.89
CA LYS A 104 6.88 -17.35 21.53
C LYS A 104 6.70 -18.50 20.53
N GLU A 105 6.00 -18.23 19.45
CA GLU A 105 5.75 -19.23 18.40
C GLU A 105 7.03 -19.74 17.76
N TYR A 106 8.13 -19.00 17.88
CA TYR A 106 9.42 -19.43 17.33
C TYR A 106 10.34 -20.03 18.38
N GLU A 107 9.91 -20.02 19.64
CA GLU A 107 10.75 -20.59 20.69
C GLU A 107 10.77 -22.09 20.59
N ASP A 108 11.83 -22.66 20.93
CA ASP A 108 11.96 -24.06 21.01
C ASP A 108 11.50 -24.78 20.06
N GLY A 109 11.45 -24.31 19.33
CA GLY A 109 11.17 -25.02 18.41
C GLY A 109 10.83 -26.29 18.51
N GLY A 110 10.63 -26.51 18.65
CA GLY A 110 10.36 -27.58 18.60
C GLY A 110 9.72 -28.26 19.31
N GLU A 111 9.47 -27.95 19.81
CA GLU A 111 8.92 -28.73 20.45
C GLU A 111 8.30 -29.10 19.89
#